data_2d31044f61035f9b5d0d99a7b95fdd41
#
_entry.id   2d31044f61035f9b5d0d99a7b95fdd41
#
_cell.length_a   1.000
_cell.length_b   1.000
_cell.length_c   1.000
_cell.angle_alpha   90.00
_cell.angle_beta   90.00
_cell.angle_gamma   90.00
#
_symmetry.space_group_name_H-M   'P 1'
#
loop_
_entity.id
_entity.type
_entity.pdbx_description
1 polymer ?
#
loop_
_entity_poly.entity_id
_entity_poly.type
_entity_poly.pdbx_seq_one_letter_code
_entity_poly.pdbx_strand_id
1 'polypeptide(L)'
;KHVFRATSTDPETIFSDDKTNIVIISTQHDSHAKYVLDSIKSSKNVFVEKPLCLTEEELKEIESEYSIIANDESKKTPVLMVGFNRRFSPHIIKIKDILKPIKEPKSFVMTVNAGDIPSDHWIHDSEKGGGRLIGEGCHFIDLLRFLAESKIKNWDISTMNSENNDTFSLNFNFDNGSIGTIHYFSNGSKSFPKERLEIFSGNKILQLDNFRRLRGYG
;
A
#
# COMPACT_ATOMS: atom_id res chain seq x y z
N LYS A 1 30.89 10.98 -9.26
CA LYS A 1 31.11 10.06 -8.12
C LYS A 1 30.17 8.89 -8.33
N HIS A 2 30.70 7.66 -8.40
CA HIS A 2 29.89 6.47 -8.47
C HIS A 2 29.16 6.31 -7.13
N VAL A 3 27.82 6.22 -7.18
CA VAL A 3 26.98 6.05 -6.00
C VAL A 3 26.97 4.57 -5.58
N PHE A 4 27.09 3.66 -6.55
CA PHE A 4 27.06 2.22 -6.32
C PHE A 4 28.47 1.62 -6.35
N ARG A 5 28.70 0.65 -5.48
CA ARG A 5 29.98 -0.09 -5.36
C ARG A 5 30.16 -1.08 -6.51
N ALA A 6 29.06 -1.71 -6.94
CA ALA A 6 28.99 -2.63 -8.05
C ALA A 6 27.62 -2.56 -8.72
N THR A 7 27.54 -3.03 -9.95
CA THR A 7 26.28 -3.19 -10.70
C THR A 7 26.27 -4.58 -11.35
N SER A 8 25.10 -5.20 -11.44
CA SER A 8 24.90 -6.50 -12.09
C SER A 8 23.54 -6.53 -12.77
N THR A 9 23.42 -7.28 -13.85
CA THR A 9 22.14 -7.67 -14.47
C THR A 9 21.62 -9.01 -13.95
N ASP A 10 22.43 -9.72 -13.17
CA ASP A 10 22.09 -10.99 -12.56
C ASP A 10 21.75 -10.78 -11.07
N PRO A 11 20.48 -10.96 -10.66
CA PRO A 11 20.04 -10.78 -9.29
C PRO A 11 20.65 -11.79 -8.30
N GLU A 12 21.08 -12.98 -8.75
CA GLU A 12 21.72 -14.00 -7.92
C GLU A 12 22.99 -13.47 -7.25
N THR A 13 23.67 -12.52 -7.88
CA THR A 13 24.84 -11.86 -7.29
C THR A 13 24.51 -11.11 -5.99
N ILE A 14 23.24 -10.72 -5.79
CA ILE A 14 22.76 -10.04 -4.58
C ILE A 14 22.37 -11.07 -3.53
N PHE A 15 21.65 -12.12 -3.94
CA PHE A 15 21.13 -13.12 -3.01
C PHE A 15 22.24 -13.99 -2.43
N SER A 16 23.27 -14.30 -3.21
CA SER A 16 24.43 -15.09 -2.79
C SER A 16 25.52 -14.30 -2.04
N ASP A 17 25.47 -12.96 -2.01
CA ASP A 17 26.46 -12.14 -1.32
C ASP A 17 26.20 -12.07 0.19
N ASP A 18 27.01 -12.73 1.00
CA ASP A 18 26.91 -12.76 2.46
C ASP A 18 27.07 -11.36 3.12
N LYS A 19 27.61 -10.36 2.41
CA LYS A 19 27.78 -9.00 2.92
C LYS A 19 26.53 -8.15 2.72
N THR A 20 25.63 -8.54 1.81
CA THR A 20 24.36 -7.90 1.58
C THR A 20 23.35 -8.38 2.62
N ASN A 21 22.86 -7.49 3.47
CA ASN A 21 21.93 -7.81 4.55
C ASN A 21 20.51 -7.21 4.37
N ILE A 22 20.33 -6.36 3.36
CA ILE A 22 19.03 -5.78 2.99
C ILE A 22 18.93 -5.67 1.47
N VAL A 23 17.75 -6.01 0.94
CA VAL A 23 17.37 -5.86 -0.46
C VAL A 23 16.26 -4.84 -0.58
N ILE A 24 16.41 -3.89 -1.48
CA ILE A 24 15.37 -2.90 -1.81
C ILE A 24 14.85 -3.22 -3.20
N ILE A 25 13.56 -3.59 -3.28
CA ILE A 25 12.88 -3.98 -4.52
C ILE A 25 12.02 -2.82 -4.98
N SER A 26 12.36 -2.26 -6.15
CA SER A 26 11.64 -1.15 -6.80
C SER A 26 11.52 -1.38 -8.30
N THR A 27 11.26 -2.62 -8.67
CA THR A 27 11.10 -3.11 -10.04
C THR A 27 9.65 -2.95 -10.53
N GLN A 28 9.28 -3.55 -11.65
CA GLN A 28 7.88 -3.68 -12.03
C GLN A 28 7.16 -4.67 -11.11
N HIS A 29 5.84 -4.51 -10.99
CA HIS A 29 5.03 -5.21 -9.98
C HIS A 29 5.09 -6.73 -10.10
N ASP A 30 5.14 -7.26 -11.32
CA ASP A 30 5.21 -8.68 -11.65
C ASP A 30 6.43 -9.41 -11.05
N SER A 31 7.50 -8.68 -10.76
CA SER A 31 8.72 -9.26 -10.21
C SER A 31 8.84 -9.14 -8.68
N HIS A 32 7.93 -8.40 -8.02
CA HIS A 32 8.04 -8.14 -6.59
C HIS A 32 7.99 -9.42 -5.77
N ALA A 33 6.97 -10.26 -5.98
CA ALA A 33 6.79 -11.50 -5.22
C ALA A 33 8.01 -12.41 -5.31
N LYS A 34 8.51 -12.62 -6.53
CA LYS A 34 9.70 -13.44 -6.79
C LYS A 34 10.91 -12.94 -6.00
N TYR A 35 11.23 -11.64 -6.11
CA TYR A 35 12.41 -11.10 -5.43
C TYR A 35 12.25 -11.01 -3.91
N VAL A 36 11.02 -10.87 -3.41
CA VAL A 36 10.72 -10.99 -1.97
C VAL A 36 11.04 -12.40 -1.49
N LEU A 37 10.53 -13.42 -2.17
CA LEU A 37 10.80 -14.84 -1.85
C LEU A 37 12.30 -15.16 -1.88
N ASP A 38 12.99 -14.79 -2.95
CA ASP A 38 14.43 -15.02 -3.09
C ASP A 38 15.23 -14.35 -1.95
N SER A 39 14.82 -13.13 -1.56
CA SER A 39 15.46 -12.38 -0.48
C SER A 39 15.26 -13.02 0.89
N ILE A 40 14.02 -13.42 1.24
CA ILE A 40 13.73 -14.01 2.55
C ILE A 40 14.34 -15.40 2.68
N LYS A 41 14.34 -16.22 1.60
CA LYS A 41 15.02 -17.52 1.53
C LYS A 41 16.53 -17.37 1.77
N SER A 42 17.11 -16.27 1.31
CA SER A 42 18.53 -15.92 1.52
C SER A 42 18.76 -15.17 2.84
N SER A 43 17.80 -15.18 3.77
CA SER A 43 17.86 -14.54 5.10
C SER A 43 18.19 -13.04 5.06
N LYS A 44 17.80 -12.34 3.99
CA LYS A 44 18.01 -10.90 3.82
C LYS A 44 16.76 -10.11 4.19
N ASN A 45 16.93 -8.99 4.90
CA ASN A 45 15.85 -8.05 5.13
C ASN A 45 15.37 -7.46 3.81
N VAL A 46 14.08 -7.18 3.71
CA VAL A 46 13.45 -6.71 2.47
C VAL A 46 12.67 -5.43 2.69
N PHE A 47 12.94 -4.45 1.85
CA PHE A 47 12.01 -3.37 1.57
C PHE A 47 11.52 -3.54 0.13
N VAL A 48 10.22 -3.70 -0.06
CA VAL A 48 9.61 -3.81 -1.39
C VAL A 48 8.65 -2.67 -1.61
N GLU A 49 8.72 -2.01 -2.78
CA GLU A 49 7.69 -1.08 -3.19
C GLU A 49 6.33 -1.79 -3.31
N LYS A 50 5.27 -1.02 -3.16
CA LYS A 50 3.90 -1.55 -3.32
C LYS A 50 3.58 -1.78 -4.82
N PRO A 51 2.71 -2.71 -5.17
CA PRO A 51 2.12 -3.74 -4.29
C PRO A 51 3.14 -4.82 -3.92
N LEU A 52 2.91 -5.55 -2.84
CA LEU A 52 3.76 -6.67 -2.43
C LEU A 52 3.80 -7.76 -3.50
N CYS A 53 2.66 -8.04 -4.09
CA CYS A 53 2.41 -9.07 -5.09
C CYS A 53 1.17 -8.69 -5.92
N LEU A 54 0.89 -9.41 -6.99
CA LEU A 54 -0.25 -9.18 -7.88
C LEU A 54 -1.38 -10.19 -7.65
N THR A 55 -1.07 -11.39 -7.18
CA THR A 55 -2.06 -12.47 -7.02
C THR A 55 -2.16 -12.96 -5.57
N GLU A 56 -3.28 -13.63 -5.27
CA GLU A 56 -3.49 -14.25 -3.97
C GLU A 56 -2.57 -15.47 -3.77
N GLU A 57 -2.24 -16.16 -4.85
CA GLU A 57 -1.31 -17.29 -4.85
C GLU A 57 0.09 -16.84 -4.43
N GLU A 58 0.60 -15.76 -5.01
CA GLU A 58 1.88 -15.15 -4.63
C GLU A 58 1.89 -14.71 -3.17
N LEU A 59 0.77 -14.12 -2.69
CA LEU A 59 0.65 -13.72 -1.28
C LEU A 59 0.73 -14.93 -0.35
N LYS A 60 0.01 -16.01 -0.67
CA LYS A 60 0.03 -17.25 0.12
C LYS A 60 1.42 -17.90 0.14
N GLU A 61 2.14 -17.86 -0.99
CA GLU A 61 3.51 -18.37 -1.04
C GLU A 61 4.45 -17.56 -0.13
N ILE A 62 4.36 -16.22 -0.19
CA ILE A 62 5.16 -15.34 0.67
C ILE A 62 4.82 -15.58 2.16
N GLU A 63 3.54 -15.66 2.51
CA GLU A 63 3.10 -15.91 3.89
C GLU A 63 3.58 -17.26 4.41
N SER A 64 3.49 -18.31 3.57
CA SER A 64 3.95 -19.66 3.89
C SER A 64 5.45 -19.70 4.15
N GLU A 65 6.25 -19.17 3.21
CA GLU A 65 7.70 -19.15 3.34
C GLU A 65 8.17 -18.32 4.54
N TYR A 66 7.55 -17.15 4.73
CA TYR A 66 7.86 -16.29 5.88
C TYR A 66 7.55 -16.99 7.21
N SER A 67 6.43 -17.72 7.27
CA SER A 67 6.04 -18.47 8.46
C SER A 67 7.01 -19.62 8.75
N ILE A 68 7.50 -20.33 7.73
CA ILE A 68 8.50 -21.38 7.89
C ILE A 68 9.79 -20.81 8.51
N ILE A 69 10.26 -19.69 7.98
CA ILE A 69 11.49 -19.05 8.48
C ILE A 69 11.29 -18.48 9.89
N ALA A 70 10.13 -17.89 10.17
CA ALA A 70 9.82 -17.31 11.48
C ALA A 70 9.72 -18.35 12.60
N ASN A 71 9.38 -19.60 12.26
CA ASN A 71 9.30 -20.73 13.21
C ASN A 71 10.62 -21.50 13.34
N ASP A 72 11.65 -21.18 12.55
CA ASP A 72 12.96 -21.79 12.63
C ASP A 72 13.83 -21.03 13.65
N GLU A 73 13.88 -21.52 14.89
CA GLU A 73 14.66 -20.92 15.98
C GLU A 73 16.17 -20.82 15.69
N SER A 74 16.68 -21.59 14.72
CA SER A 74 18.09 -21.56 14.30
C SER A 74 18.43 -20.36 13.43
N LYS A 75 17.43 -19.66 12.88
CA LYS A 75 17.58 -18.54 11.96
C LYS A 75 17.02 -17.25 12.53
N LYS A 76 17.65 -16.14 12.18
CA LYS A 76 17.05 -14.82 12.43
C LYS A 76 16.00 -14.54 11.36
N THR A 77 14.75 -14.35 11.77
CA THR A 77 13.67 -13.95 10.87
C THR A 77 13.99 -12.61 10.21
N PRO A 78 14.04 -12.55 8.87
CA PRO A 78 14.27 -11.28 8.17
C PRO A 78 13.08 -10.35 8.33
N VAL A 79 13.34 -9.05 8.32
CA VAL A 79 12.29 -8.03 8.29
C VAL A 79 11.78 -7.88 6.86
N LEU A 80 10.47 -7.99 6.66
CA LEU A 80 9.79 -7.67 5.41
C LEU A 80 8.96 -6.39 5.59
N MET A 81 9.26 -5.36 4.83
CA MET A 81 8.56 -4.10 4.84
C MET A 81 8.04 -3.75 3.44
N VAL A 82 6.73 -3.50 3.33
CA VAL A 82 6.10 -3.01 2.11
C VAL A 82 6.04 -1.48 2.13
N GLY A 83 6.34 -0.84 1.01
CA GLY A 83 6.49 0.61 0.82
C GLY A 83 5.20 1.42 0.91
N PHE A 84 4.35 1.17 1.90
CA PHE A 84 3.16 1.99 2.17
C PHE A 84 3.54 3.32 2.83
N ASN A 85 4.16 4.17 2.06
CA ASN A 85 4.81 5.41 2.50
C ASN A 85 3.85 6.46 3.09
N ARG A 86 2.56 6.46 2.73
CA ARG A 86 1.57 7.42 3.23
C ARG A 86 1.42 7.39 4.74
N ARG A 87 1.62 6.23 5.39
CA ARG A 87 1.60 6.08 6.86
C ARG A 87 2.58 7.01 7.56
N PHE A 88 3.72 7.29 6.91
CA PHE A 88 4.84 8.05 7.47
C PHE A 88 4.81 9.54 7.12
N SER A 89 3.78 9.99 6.40
CA SER A 89 3.60 11.41 6.12
C SER A 89 3.43 12.19 7.42
N PRO A 90 4.07 13.37 7.58
CA PRO A 90 3.94 14.18 8.79
C PRO A 90 2.49 14.50 9.16
N HIS A 91 1.63 14.71 8.16
CA HIS A 91 0.21 14.96 8.38
C HIS A 91 -0.52 13.73 8.92
N ILE A 92 -0.20 12.54 8.45
CA ILE A 92 -0.82 11.30 8.95
C ILE A 92 -0.35 10.99 10.37
N ILE A 93 0.92 11.20 10.68
CA ILE A 93 1.43 11.09 12.05
C ILE A 93 0.66 12.04 12.96
N LYS A 94 0.50 13.31 12.55
CA LYS A 94 -0.27 14.31 13.31
C LYS A 94 -1.74 13.91 13.48
N ILE A 95 -2.38 13.37 12.44
CA ILE A 95 -3.75 12.84 12.52
C ILE A 95 -3.81 11.72 13.57
N LYS A 96 -2.88 10.76 13.56
CA LYS A 96 -2.83 9.68 14.55
C LYS A 96 -2.70 10.23 15.98
N ASP A 97 -1.86 11.23 16.21
CA ASP A 97 -1.71 11.86 17.52
C ASP A 97 -3.01 12.50 18.00
N ILE A 98 -3.74 13.19 17.10
CA ILE A 98 -5.04 13.80 17.43
C ILE A 98 -6.10 12.74 17.73
N LEU A 99 -6.11 11.63 16.98
CA LEU A 99 -7.08 10.56 17.13
C LEU A 99 -6.78 9.61 18.30
N LYS A 100 -5.54 9.55 18.77
CA LYS A 100 -5.09 8.62 19.82
C LYS A 100 -5.93 8.63 21.11
N PRO A 101 -6.38 9.78 21.66
CA PRO A 101 -7.23 9.81 22.84
C PRO A 101 -8.68 9.43 22.57
N ILE A 102 -9.11 9.38 21.30
CA ILE A 102 -10.50 9.12 20.91
C ILE A 102 -10.71 7.62 20.79
N LYS A 103 -11.56 7.06 21.66
CA LYS A 103 -11.86 5.61 21.70
C LYS A 103 -13.03 5.21 20.79
N GLU A 104 -13.81 6.18 20.36
CA GLU A 104 -14.95 5.94 19.47
C GLU A 104 -14.54 5.42 18.10
N PRO A 105 -15.41 4.65 17.43
CA PRO A 105 -15.25 4.30 16.01
C PRO A 105 -15.10 5.55 15.13
N LYS A 106 -14.42 5.39 14.04
CA LYS A 106 -14.10 6.47 13.10
C LYS A 106 -14.82 6.25 11.77
N SER A 107 -15.23 7.35 11.14
CA SER A 107 -15.72 7.31 9.76
C SER A 107 -14.71 7.98 8.85
N PHE A 108 -14.37 7.33 7.73
CA PHE A 108 -13.39 7.79 6.77
C PHE A 108 -14.02 8.01 5.41
N VAL A 109 -13.72 9.13 4.77
CA VAL A 109 -14.04 9.39 3.37
C VAL A 109 -12.73 9.76 2.66
N MET A 110 -12.29 8.90 1.73
CA MET A 110 -11.11 9.15 0.90
C MET A 110 -11.54 9.34 -0.54
N THR A 111 -11.20 10.48 -1.12
CA THR A 111 -11.42 10.75 -2.54
C THR A 111 -10.09 10.85 -3.25
N VAL A 112 -9.94 10.11 -4.34
CA VAL A 112 -8.77 10.09 -5.20
C VAL A 112 -9.18 10.47 -6.61
N ASN A 113 -8.77 11.64 -7.06
CA ASN A 113 -8.84 12.07 -8.45
C ASN A 113 -7.56 11.62 -9.15
N ALA A 114 -7.53 10.37 -9.58
CA ALA A 114 -6.32 9.75 -10.13
C ALA A 114 -5.98 10.26 -11.52
N GLY A 115 -7.00 10.69 -12.27
CA GLY A 115 -6.88 11.09 -13.67
C GLY A 115 -6.64 9.90 -14.59
N ASP A 116 -6.86 10.12 -15.87
CA ASP A 116 -6.75 9.10 -16.91
C ASP A 116 -5.30 8.66 -17.14
N ILE A 117 -5.12 7.38 -17.46
CA ILE A 117 -3.89 6.77 -17.95
C ILE A 117 -4.23 6.06 -19.26
N PRO A 118 -3.42 6.23 -20.35
CA PRO A 118 -3.65 5.54 -21.63
C PRO A 118 -3.86 4.03 -21.45
N SER A 119 -4.77 3.45 -22.21
CA SER A 119 -5.16 2.03 -22.08
C SER A 119 -4.01 1.06 -22.41
N ASP A 120 -3.03 1.49 -23.21
CA ASP A 120 -1.81 0.73 -23.53
C ASP A 120 -0.71 0.79 -22.47
N HIS A 121 -0.92 1.53 -21.38
CA HIS A 121 0.06 1.63 -20.31
C HIS A 121 0.15 0.32 -19.52
N TRP A 122 1.36 -0.11 -19.20
CA TRP A 122 1.66 -1.38 -18.53
C TRP A 122 0.88 -1.62 -17.21
N ILE A 123 0.42 -0.56 -16.55
CA ILE A 123 -0.37 -0.67 -15.31
C ILE A 123 -1.70 -1.39 -15.51
N HIS A 124 -2.28 -1.30 -16.72
CA HIS A 124 -3.54 -1.96 -17.08
C HIS A 124 -3.36 -3.44 -17.46
N ASP A 125 -2.14 -3.86 -17.74
CA ASP A 125 -1.80 -5.26 -17.97
C ASP A 125 -1.95 -6.03 -16.64
N SER A 126 -2.84 -7.03 -16.61
CA SER A 126 -3.14 -7.81 -15.40
C SER A 126 -1.95 -8.59 -14.89
N GLU A 127 -1.03 -9.02 -15.77
CA GLU A 127 0.13 -9.83 -15.41
C GLU A 127 1.32 -8.98 -14.97
N LYS A 128 1.44 -7.73 -15.45
CA LYS A 128 2.56 -6.83 -15.16
C LYS A 128 2.25 -5.79 -14.11
N GLY A 129 1.10 -5.13 -14.24
CA GLY A 129 0.69 -4.01 -13.41
C GLY A 129 -0.36 -4.35 -12.36
N GLY A 130 -1.21 -5.35 -12.66
CA GLY A 130 -2.31 -5.77 -11.79
C GLY A 130 -3.50 -4.80 -11.77
N GLY A 131 -3.51 -3.79 -12.66
CA GLY A 131 -4.53 -2.76 -12.69
C GLY A 131 -4.37 -1.71 -11.58
N ARG A 132 -5.18 -0.65 -11.65
CA ARG A 132 -5.04 0.49 -10.74
C ARG A 132 -5.54 0.20 -9.32
N LEU A 133 -6.44 -0.76 -9.14
CA LEU A 133 -6.89 -1.16 -7.81
C LEU A 133 -5.72 -1.76 -7.00
N ILE A 134 -5.01 -2.72 -7.56
CA ILE A 134 -3.86 -3.37 -6.92
C ILE A 134 -2.65 -2.42 -6.94
N GLY A 135 -2.32 -1.86 -8.10
CA GLY A 135 -1.12 -1.04 -8.28
C GLY A 135 -1.16 0.31 -7.54
N GLU A 136 -2.33 0.90 -7.29
CA GLU A 136 -2.44 2.20 -6.63
C GLU A 136 -3.48 2.22 -5.50
N GLY A 137 -4.64 1.59 -5.67
CA GLY A 137 -5.72 1.55 -4.67
C GLY A 137 -5.26 0.99 -3.33
N CYS A 138 -4.34 0.02 -3.34
CA CYS A 138 -3.75 -0.58 -2.14
C CYS A 138 -3.16 0.45 -1.17
N HIS A 139 -2.62 1.57 -1.64
CA HIS A 139 -2.13 2.66 -0.79
C HIS A 139 -3.22 3.25 0.11
N PHE A 140 -4.42 3.42 -0.43
CA PHE A 140 -5.52 4.06 0.28
C PHE A 140 -6.22 3.08 1.21
N ILE A 141 -6.32 1.81 0.80
CA ILE A 141 -6.80 0.71 1.65
C ILE A 141 -5.89 0.58 2.88
N ASP A 142 -4.60 0.55 2.65
CA ASP A 142 -3.59 0.51 3.71
C ASP A 142 -3.68 1.72 4.66
N LEU A 143 -3.85 2.92 4.11
CA LEU A 143 -3.95 4.14 4.90
C LEU A 143 -5.18 4.12 5.82
N LEU A 144 -6.36 3.75 5.29
CA LEU A 144 -7.57 3.67 6.11
C LEU A 144 -7.45 2.60 7.19
N ARG A 145 -6.91 1.40 6.86
CA ARG A 145 -6.65 0.34 7.83
C ARG A 145 -5.68 0.80 8.93
N PHE A 146 -4.62 1.52 8.55
CA PHE A 146 -3.63 2.09 9.49
C PHE A 146 -4.25 3.11 10.45
N LEU A 147 -5.14 3.99 9.96
CA LEU A 147 -5.81 5.00 10.77
C LEU A 147 -6.96 4.44 11.60
N ALA A 148 -7.65 3.41 11.10
CA ALA A 148 -8.67 2.68 11.86
C ALA A 148 -8.07 1.87 13.01
N GLU A 149 -6.79 1.49 12.92
CA GLU A 149 -6.10 0.60 13.88
C GLU A 149 -6.84 -0.72 14.08
N SER A 150 -7.46 -1.23 13.01
CA SER A 150 -8.33 -2.40 13.05
C SER A 150 -8.28 -3.18 11.75
N LYS A 151 -8.62 -4.46 11.79
CA LYS A 151 -8.75 -5.28 10.60
C LYS A 151 -10.02 -4.89 9.83
N ILE A 152 -9.98 -5.05 8.51
CA ILE A 152 -11.16 -4.97 7.66
C ILE A 152 -11.97 -6.24 7.89
N LYS A 153 -13.23 -6.07 8.31
CA LYS A 153 -14.18 -7.15 8.57
C LYS A 153 -14.88 -7.59 7.29
N ASN A 154 -15.36 -6.63 6.52
CA ASN A 154 -15.95 -6.85 5.21
C ASN A 154 -15.79 -5.60 4.33
N TRP A 155 -15.98 -5.80 3.04
CA TRP A 155 -15.87 -4.74 2.04
C TRP A 155 -16.83 -5.00 0.88
N ASP A 156 -17.11 -3.93 0.13
CA ASP A 156 -17.88 -3.95 -1.10
C ASP A 156 -17.25 -2.99 -2.12
N ILE A 157 -17.38 -3.31 -3.40
CA ILE A 157 -16.87 -2.50 -4.51
C ILE A 157 -17.96 -2.25 -5.55
N SER A 158 -18.07 -0.99 -5.97
CA SER A 158 -18.85 -0.59 -7.13
C SER A 158 -17.91 -0.02 -8.18
N THR A 159 -17.92 -0.59 -9.38
CA THR A 159 -17.06 -0.17 -10.50
C THR A 159 -17.90 0.48 -11.58
N MET A 160 -17.44 1.63 -12.08
CA MET A 160 -18.04 2.29 -13.24
C MET A 160 -17.71 1.50 -14.51
N ASN A 161 -18.71 1.27 -15.35
CA ASN A 161 -18.49 0.64 -16.66
C ASN A 161 -17.70 1.59 -17.56
N SER A 162 -16.43 1.30 -17.75
CA SER A 162 -15.47 2.04 -18.58
C SER A 162 -14.46 1.08 -19.20
N GLU A 163 -13.73 1.51 -20.21
CA GLU A 163 -12.78 0.68 -20.95
C GLU A 163 -11.77 -0.04 -20.01
N ASN A 164 -11.22 0.68 -19.04
CA ASN A 164 -10.19 0.16 -18.14
C ASN A 164 -10.73 -0.30 -16.77
N ASN A 165 -12.03 -0.11 -16.49
CA ASN A 165 -12.66 -0.40 -15.18
C ASN A 165 -11.88 0.16 -13.98
N ASP A 166 -11.23 1.30 -14.17
CA ASP A 166 -10.31 1.93 -13.21
C ASP A 166 -10.93 3.07 -12.40
N THR A 167 -12.26 3.23 -12.50
CA THR A 167 -13.07 4.14 -11.68
C THR A 167 -13.97 3.32 -10.78
N PHE A 168 -13.76 3.41 -9.46
CA PHE A 168 -14.47 2.56 -8.50
C PHE A 168 -14.67 3.25 -7.15
N SER A 169 -15.63 2.73 -6.39
CA SER A 169 -15.85 3.07 -4.99
C SER A 169 -15.78 1.81 -4.13
N LEU A 170 -15.00 1.87 -3.06
CA LEU A 170 -14.87 0.82 -2.06
C LEU A 170 -15.52 1.25 -0.76
N ASN A 171 -16.25 0.36 -0.13
CA ASN A 171 -16.80 0.53 1.21
C ASN A 171 -16.20 -0.51 2.16
N PHE A 172 -15.86 -0.09 3.38
CA PHE A 172 -15.24 -0.95 4.39
C PHE A 172 -15.99 -0.87 5.71
N ASN A 173 -16.13 -2.01 6.36
CA ASN A 173 -16.42 -2.11 7.78
C ASN A 173 -15.19 -2.70 8.49
N PHE A 174 -14.81 -2.12 9.62
CA PHE A 174 -13.70 -2.58 10.44
C PHE A 174 -14.20 -3.30 11.69
N ASP A 175 -13.39 -4.21 12.25
CA ASP A 175 -13.77 -5.00 13.43
C ASP A 175 -14.11 -4.13 14.65
N ASN A 176 -13.50 -2.94 14.77
CA ASN A 176 -13.75 -2.00 15.86
C ASN A 176 -15.00 -1.11 15.66
N GLY A 177 -15.82 -1.39 14.65
CA GLY A 177 -17.02 -0.62 14.33
C GLY A 177 -16.78 0.64 13.48
N SER A 178 -15.54 0.96 13.12
CA SER A 178 -15.24 2.04 12.17
C SER A 178 -15.72 1.68 10.77
N ILE A 179 -16.01 2.70 9.97
CA ILE A 179 -16.38 2.56 8.56
C ILE A 179 -15.51 3.44 7.68
N GLY A 180 -15.37 3.07 6.42
CA GLY A 180 -14.59 3.88 5.47
C GLY A 180 -15.05 3.71 4.04
N THR A 181 -14.89 4.76 3.25
CA THR A 181 -15.08 4.72 1.80
C THR A 181 -13.86 5.25 1.09
N ILE A 182 -13.53 4.64 -0.05
CA ILE A 182 -12.53 5.14 -0.99
C ILE A 182 -13.23 5.33 -2.33
N HIS A 183 -13.28 6.56 -2.80
CA HIS A 183 -13.71 6.90 -4.14
C HIS A 183 -12.46 7.12 -5.01
N TYR A 184 -12.18 6.20 -5.90
CA TYR A 184 -11.04 6.25 -6.82
C TYR A 184 -11.57 6.53 -8.24
N PHE A 185 -11.32 7.73 -8.75
CA PHE A 185 -11.87 8.21 -10.01
C PHE A 185 -10.76 8.54 -10.99
N SER A 186 -10.73 7.86 -12.13
CA SER A 186 -9.79 8.08 -13.22
C SER A 186 -10.30 9.12 -14.23
N ASN A 187 -11.61 9.36 -14.26
CA ASN A 187 -12.30 10.21 -15.23
C ASN A 187 -12.30 11.72 -14.88
N GLY A 188 -11.62 12.11 -13.80
CA GLY A 188 -11.53 13.49 -13.37
C GLY A 188 -10.41 14.29 -14.04
N SER A 189 -10.54 15.62 -14.04
CA SER A 189 -9.49 16.50 -14.54
C SER A 189 -8.27 16.53 -13.62
N LYS A 190 -7.08 16.38 -14.20
CA LYS A 190 -5.79 16.46 -13.48
C LYS A 190 -5.49 17.86 -12.92
N SER A 191 -6.27 18.89 -13.26
CA SER A 191 -6.18 20.22 -12.64
C SER A 191 -6.80 20.28 -11.24
N PHE A 192 -7.64 19.30 -10.87
CA PHE A 192 -8.20 19.17 -9.53
C PHE A 192 -7.21 18.43 -8.60
N PRO A 193 -7.15 18.77 -7.30
CA PRO A 193 -6.28 18.09 -6.35
C PRO A 193 -6.49 16.57 -6.34
N LYS A 194 -5.36 15.81 -6.27
CA LYS A 194 -5.40 14.36 -6.43
C LYS A 194 -6.07 13.65 -5.25
N GLU A 195 -5.75 14.02 -4.01
CA GLU A 195 -6.10 13.22 -2.84
C GLU A 195 -6.76 14.07 -1.75
N ARG A 196 -7.87 13.58 -1.21
CA ARG A 196 -8.55 14.19 -0.07
C ARG A 196 -9.02 13.12 0.90
N LEU A 197 -8.69 13.28 2.17
CA LEU A 197 -9.12 12.43 3.26
C LEU A 197 -9.89 13.25 4.28
N GLU A 198 -11.07 12.77 4.66
CA GLU A 198 -11.89 13.32 5.75
C GLU A 198 -12.13 12.24 6.80
N ILE A 199 -12.00 12.62 8.07
CA ILE A 199 -12.13 11.71 9.22
C ILE A 199 -13.09 12.34 10.22
N PHE A 200 -14.11 11.60 10.62
CA PHE A 200 -15.10 12.00 11.59
C PHE A 200 -15.01 11.10 12.82
N SER A 201 -14.74 11.66 14.00
CA SER A 201 -14.69 10.92 15.26
C SER A 201 -14.67 11.87 16.45
N GLY A 202 -15.39 11.53 17.55
CA GLY A 202 -15.34 12.27 18.81
C GLY A 202 -15.67 13.75 18.66
N ASN A 203 -16.72 14.10 17.94
CA ASN A 203 -17.11 15.49 17.60
C ASN A 203 -16.04 16.30 16.85
N LYS A 204 -15.03 15.63 16.28
CA LYS A 204 -14.00 16.26 15.46
C LYS A 204 -14.13 15.85 14.01
N ILE A 205 -13.76 16.77 13.13
CA ILE A 205 -13.56 16.50 11.71
C ILE A 205 -12.13 16.89 11.38
N LEU A 206 -11.38 15.95 10.81
CA LEU A 206 -10.06 16.21 10.26
C LEU A 206 -10.12 16.09 8.73
N GLN A 207 -9.62 17.10 8.03
CA GLN A 207 -9.60 17.16 6.58
C GLN A 207 -8.15 17.33 6.11
N LEU A 208 -7.67 16.38 5.32
CA LEU A 208 -6.34 16.41 4.70
C LEU A 208 -6.49 16.58 3.19
N ASP A 209 -6.01 17.68 2.67
CA ASP A 209 -6.01 18.00 1.25
C ASP A 209 -4.62 17.74 0.64
N ASN A 210 -4.56 16.78 -0.27
CA ASN A 210 -3.40 16.44 -1.12
C ASN A 210 -2.07 16.28 -0.35
N PHE A 211 -2.12 15.80 0.89
CA PHE A 211 -0.98 15.70 1.82
C PHE A 211 -0.19 17.00 2.02
N ARG A 212 -0.82 18.15 1.74
CA ARG A 212 -0.21 19.48 1.87
C ARG A 212 -0.86 20.35 2.93
N ARG A 213 -2.14 20.09 3.24
CA ARG A 213 -2.90 20.91 4.15
C ARG A 213 -3.81 20.07 5.03
N LEU A 214 -3.60 20.14 6.34
CA LEU A 214 -4.46 19.53 7.35
C LEU A 214 -5.28 20.62 8.06
N ARG A 215 -6.58 20.41 8.15
CA ARG A 215 -7.51 21.24 8.92
C ARG A 215 -8.23 20.37 9.95
N GLY A 216 -8.56 20.95 11.09
CA GLY A 216 -9.35 20.34 12.13
C GLY A 216 -10.52 21.23 12.52
N TYR A 217 -11.65 20.60 12.88
CA TYR A 217 -12.87 21.24 13.36
C TYR A 217 -13.36 20.48 14.60
N GLY A 218 -13.84 21.20 15.62
CA GLY A 218 -14.29 20.63 16.91
C GLY A 218 -13.26 20.70 18.02
#